data_65fc6984e8d087b404159078c0431408
#
_entry.id   65fc6984e8d087b404159078c0431408
#
_cell.length_a   1.000
_cell.length_b   1.000
_cell.length_c   1.000
_cell.angle_alpha   90.00
_cell.angle_beta   90.00
_cell.angle_gamma   90.00
#
_symmetry.space_group_name_H-M   'P 1'
#
loop_
_entity.id
_entity.type
_entity.pdbx_description
1 polymer ?
#
loop_
_entity_poly.entity_id
_entity_poly.type
_entity_poly.pdbx_seq_one_letter_code
_entity_poly.pdbx_strand_id
1 'polypeptide(L)'
;MSAGGYGGGSSSTSSSYLRNRLAKSKSSHAIFGRSLSSSDEDLPANVTTTKYRRDSSSITDYTPYKSSSIGLSYPRQMYQQKKRMMMKIGSRGTNPSCFTWPRGVACGPDNGIVVADSSNHRIQVFDSTGRFQFEFGSYGSGEGEFDCLAGVTVNRIGHFIVSDRYNHRVQVFDASGRFLRAFGNEGRSDGKFSYPWGIATDALGFIYVCDKENHR
;
A
#
# COMPACT_ATOMS: atom_id res chain seq x y z
N MET A 1 -71.34 17.68 15.90
CA MET A 1 -70.99 19.11 15.76
C MET A 1 -69.50 19.20 15.58
N SER A 2 -69.10 19.59 14.37
CA SER A 2 -67.93 20.38 13.92
C SER A 2 -66.55 19.86 14.38
N ALA A 3 -65.72 19.33 13.51
CA ALA A 3 -65.01 19.97 12.40
C ALA A 3 -63.82 20.85 12.83
N GLY A 4 -62.68 20.53 12.23
CA GLY A 4 -61.45 21.30 12.18
C GLY A 4 -60.22 20.37 12.31
N GLY A 5 -59.42 19.99 11.35
CA GLY A 5 -59.05 20.53 10.08
C GLY A 5 -57.75 21.36 10.19
N TYR A 6 -56.76 21.06 9.37
CA TYR A 6 -55.48 21.75 9.10
C TYR A 6 -54.31 21.13 9.86
N GLY A 7 -53.21 20.82 9.21
CA GLY A 7 -52.70 21.16 7.90
C GLY A 7 -51.25 20.73 7.84
N GLY A 8 -50.87 20.27 6.71
CA GLY A 8 -49.55 19.74 6.39
C GLY A 8 -48.38 20.67 6.62
N GLY A 9 -47.27 20.07 6.78
CA GLY A 9 -45.96 20.70 6.79
C GLY A 9 -44.92 19.68 6.40
N SER A 10 -44.89 19.39 5.11
CA SER A 10 -43.75 18.66 4.50
C SER A 10 -42.54 19.59 4.47
N SER A 11 -41.61 19.41 5.35
CA SER A 11 -40.24 19.96 5.17
C SER A 11 -39.35 18.90 4.57
N SER A 12 -39.23 18.97 3.29
CA SER A 12 -38.19 18.31 2.52
C SER A 12 -36.84 18.95 2.87
N THR A 13 -36.08 18.35 3.76
CA THR A 13 -34.67 18.66 3.87
C THR A 13 -33.93 17.89 2.77
N SER A 14 -33.56 18.64 1.78
CA SER A 14 -32.66 18.23 0.71
C SER A 14 -31.33 17.77 1.28
N SER A 15 -31.16 16.47 1.37
CA SER A 15 -29.85 15.85 1.54
C SER A 15 -29.02 16.16 0.31
N SER A 16 -28.09 17.09 0.43
CA SER A 16 -27.08 17.37 -0.56
C SER A 16 -26.19 16.16 -0.74
N TYR A 17 -26.42 15.43 -1.80
CA TYR A 17 -25.55 14.39 -2.29
C TYR A 17 -24.20 14.99 -2.63
N LEU A 18 -23.23 14.77 -1.78
CA LEU A 18 -21.84 14.79 -2.19
C LEU A 18 -21.64 13.65 -3.20
N ARG A 19 -21.86 13.97 -4.45
CA ARG A 19 -21.44 13.11 -5.56
C ARG A 19 -19.92 13.05 -5.52
N ASN A 20 -19.38 12.02 -4.89
CA ASN A 20 -18.03 11.59 -5.16
C ASN A 20 -17.93 11.33 -6.65
N ARG A 21 -17.32 12.25 -7.37
CA ARG A 21 -16.79 11.97 -8.69
C ARG A 21 -15.66 10.96 -8.50
N LEU A 22 -16.02 9.70 -8.57
CA LEU A 22 -15.07 8.67 -8.97
C LEU A 22 -14.62 9.07 -10.38
N ALA A 23 -13.45 9.67 -10.45
CA ALA A 23 -12.76 9.84 -11.71
C ALA A 23 -12.70 8.44 -12.33
N LYS A 24 -13.31 8.28 -13.50
CA LYS A 24 -13.12 7.10 -14.33
C LYS A 24 -11.61 7.03 -14.59
N SER A 25 -10.89 6.25 -13.83
CA SER A 25 -9.54 5.89 -14.17
C SER A 25 -9.64 5.05 -15.43
N LYS A 26 -9.35 5.66 -16.56
CA LYS A 26 -8.99 4.89 -17.74
C LYS A 26 -7.82 4.05 -17.32
N SER A 27 -7.99 2.74 -17.31
CA SER A 27 -6.95 1.76 -17.11
C SER A 27 -5.80 2.11 -18.04
N SER A 28 -4.76 2.74 -17.50
CA SER A 28 -3.48 2.83 -18.18
C SER A 28 -2.87 1.44 -18.05
N HIS A 29 -3.10 0.62 -19.03
CA HIS A 29 -2.34 -0.59 -19.24
C HIS A 29 -0.89 -0.16 -19.40
N ALA A 30 -0.06 -0.51 -18.44
CA ALA A 30 1.37 -0.48 -18.62
C ALA A 30 1.69 -1.47 -19.73
N ILE A 31 1.98 -0.93 -20.91
CA ILE A 31 2.39 -1.72 -22.08
C ILE A 31 3.85 -2.11 -21.84
N PHE A 32 4.07 -3.27 -21.26
CA PHE A 32 5.32 -3.99 -21.41
C PHE A 32 5.16 -5.00 -22.54
N GLY A 33 5.84 -4.72 -23.65
CA GLY A 33 5.99 -5.67 -24.74
C GLY A 33 5.22 -5.33 -26.02
N ARG A 34 5.72 -4.36 -26.77
CA ARG A 34 5.57 -4.37 -28.24
C ARG A 34 6.98 -4.52 -28.85
N SER A 35 7.13 -5.58 -29.63
CA SER A 35 8.22 -5.69 -30.58
C SER A 35 8.04 -4.57 -31.61
N LEU A 36 8.99 -3.67 -31.68
CA LEU A 36 9.06 -2.67 -32.73
C LEU A 36 9.67 -3.35 -33.96
N SER A 37 8.86 -3.55 -34.98
CA SER A 37 9.33 -3.71 -36.35
C SER A 37 9.74 -2.32 -36.86
N SER A 38 10.87 -2.33 -37.54
CA SER A 38 11.57 -1.19 -38.10
C SER A 38 10.70 -0.26 -38.94
N SER A 39 10.66 1.02 -38.58
CA SER A 39 10.73 2.17 -39.50
C SER A 39 11.11 3.37 -38.63
N ASP A 40 12.40 3.69 -38.69
CA ASP A 40 12.95 4.91 -38.12
C ASP A 40 12.56 6.08 -39.01
N GLU A 41 12.00 7.13 -38.43
CA GLU A 41 12.32 8.51 -38.79
C GLU A 41 11.62 9.47 -37.81
N ASP A 42 12.42 10.43 -37.28
CA ASP A 42 12.05 11.62 -36.53
C ASP A 42 11.78 11.48 -35.01
N LEU A 43 12.89 11.34 -34.26
CA LEU A 43 12.94 11.76 -32.86
C LEU A 43 14.10 12.75 -32.62
N PRO A 44 13.88 13.82 -31.86
CA PRO A 44 14.90 14.81 -31.57
C PRO A 44 16.03 14.23 -30.73
N ALA A 45 17.25 14.55 -31.09
CA ALA A 45 18.50 14.12 -30.46
C ALA A 45 18.57 14.62 -29.01
N ASN A 46 18.23 13.77 -28.03
CA ASN A 46 18.67 13.81 -26.63
C ASN A 46 17.89 12.87 -25.70
N VAL A 47 17.63 11.62 -26.16
CA VAL A 47 17.18 10.57 -25.25
C VAL A 47 18.11 9.38 -25.40
N THR A 48 19.00 9.20 -24.44
CA THR A 48 19.89 8.05 -24.36
C THR A 48 19.09 6.83 -23.87
N THR A 49 18.61 6.01 -24.79
CA THR A 49 18.01 4.72 -24.47
C THR A 49 19.09 3.69 -24.21
N THR A 50 19.25 3.27 -22.98
CA THR A 50 20.12 2.16 -22.60
C THR A 50 19.44 0.84 -22.94
N LYS A 51 19.87 0.17 -24.01
CA LYS A 51 19.46 -1.20 -24.35
C LYS A 51 20.09 -2.17 -23.35
N TYR A 52 19.28 -2.84 -22.56
CA TYR A 52 19.73 -3.98 -21.75
C TYR A 52 19.91 -5.21 -22.65
N ARG A 53 21.14 -5.56 -22.94
CA ARG A 53 21.51 -6.84 -23.54
C ARG A 53 21.87 -7.80 -22.42
N ARG A 54 21.19 -8.93 -22.35
CA ARG A 54 21.55 -10.02 -21.45
C ARG A 54 22.74 -10.76 -22.06
N ASP A 55 23.94 -10.48 -21.59
CA ASP A 55 25.08 -11.37 -21.80
C ASP A 55 25.63 -11.80 -20.44
N SER A 56 25.62 -13.09 -20.24
CA SER A 56 26.10 -13.78 -19.05
C SER A 56 27.61 -13.95 -19.10
N SER A 57 28.37 -12.87 -18.98
CA SER A 57 29.77 -12.94 -18.59
C SER A 57 30.33 -11.53 -18.38
N SER A 58 30.98 -11.34 -17.24
CA SER A 58 31.74 -10.17 -16.81
C SER A 58 30.94 -8.97 -16.29
N ILE A 59 30.67 -9.01 -14.98
CA ILE A 59 30.44 -7.81 -14.18
C ILE A 59 31.83 -7.23 -13.85
N THR A 60 32.32 -6.33 -14.69
CA THR A 60 33.40 -5.41 -14.31
C THR A 60 33.14 -4.09 -15.04
N ASP A 61 33.26 -3.01 -14.27
CA ASP A 61 33.26 -1.61 -14.66
C ASP A 61 31.91 -0.87 -14.65
N TYR A 62 31.41 -0.64 -13.41
CA TYR A 62 30.59 0.51 -13.13
C TYR A 62 31.51 1.60 -12.55
N THR A 63 31.91 2.59 -13.37
CA THR A 63 32.61 3.77 -12.89
C THR A 63 31.65 4.61 -12.07
N PRO A 64 31.93 4.88 -10.78
CA PRO A 64 31.04 5.70 -9.99
C PRO A 64 31.20 7.17 -10.41
N TYR A 65 30.05 7.81 -10.69
CA TYR A 65 29.96 9.24 -10.84
C TYR A 65 30.56 9.94 -9.63
N LYS A 66 31.65 10.66 -9.83
CA LYS A 66 32.26 11.50 -8.78
C LYS A 66 31.37 12.71 -8.54
N SER A 67 30.46 12.62 -7.56
CA SER A 67 29.84 13.80 -6.99
C SER A 67 30.69 14.28 -5.80
N SER A 68 31.14 15.52 -5.91
CA SER A 68 31.86 16.25 -4.89
C SER A 68 31.06 16.35 -3.58
N SER A 69 31.65 15.85 -2.52
CA SER A 69 31.57 16.26 -1.10
C SER A 69 30.34 17.02 -0.62
N ILE A 70 29.33 16.29 -0.16
CA ILE A 70 28.59 16.58 1.07
C ILE A 70 28.38 15.21 1.74
N GLY A 71 28.87 15.05 2.97
CA GLY A 71 28.99 13.77 3.66
C GLY A 71 27.67 13.16 4.16
N LEU A 72 26.75 12.94 3.28
CA LEU A 72 25.56 12.12 3.48
C LEU A 72 25.84 10.74 2.88
N SER A 73 26.24 9.79 3.72
CA SER A 73 26.37 8.39 3.32
C SER A 73 24.97 7.86 2.99
N TYR A 74 24.68 7.70 1.71
CA TYR A 74 23.43 7.10 1.26
C TYR A 74 23.28 5.69 1.84
N PRO A 75 22.06 5.29 2.26
CA PRO A 75 21.81 3.97 2.85
C PRO A 75 22.35 2.80 2.02
N ARG A 76 22.31 2.93 0.69
CA ARG A 76 22.86 1.94 -0.25
C ARG A 76 24.38 1.76 -0.13
N GLN A 77 25.14 2.84 0.07
CA GLN A 77 26.58 2.78 0.26
C GLN A 77 26.93 2.16 1.61
N MET A 78 26.16 2.48 2.63
CA MET A 78 26.31 1.86 3.96
C MET A 78 26.07 0.34 3.92
N TYR A 79 25.08 -0.11 3.17
CA TYR A 79 24.82 -1.53 2.97
C TYR A 79 25.97 -2.24 2.23
N GLN A 80 26.48 -1.64 1.16
CA GLN A 80 27.61 -2.19 0.40
C GLN A 80 28.90 -2.26 1.22
N GLN A 81 29.17 -1.26 2.04
CA GLN A 81 30.34 -1.24 2.92
C GLN A 81 30.26 -2.29 4.02
N LYS A 82 29.09 -2.47 4.62
CA LYS A 82 28.92 -3.37 5.77
C LYS A 82 28.67 -4.83 5.36
N LYS A 83 28.09 -5.10 4.17
CA LYS A 83 27.76 -6.45 3.64
C LYS A 83 27.17 -7.39 4.70
N ARG A 84 26.44 -6.86 5.69
CA ARG A 84 25.89 -7.59 6.81
C ARG A 84 24.44 -7.20 7.06
N MET A 85 23.70 -8.10 7.66
CA MET A 85 22.36 -7.83 8.17
C MET A 85 22.42 -6.68 9.19
N MET A 86 21.66 -5.62 8.94
CA MET A 86 21.63 -4.45 9.82
C MET A 86 20.85 -4.73 11.11
N MET A 87 19.70 -5.40 10.95
CA MET A 87 18.78 -5.66 12.04
C MET A 87 17.93 -6.90 11.73
N LYS A 88 17.58 -7.64 12.76
CA LYS A 88 16.58 -8.70 12.72
C LYS A 88 15.54 -8.41 13.77
N ILE A 89 14.27 -8.40 13.38
CA ILE A 89 13.13 -8.19 14.27
C ILE A 89 12.32 -9.46 14.32
N GLY A 90 11.96 -9.88 15.53
CA GLY A 90 11.02 -10.93 15.79
C GLY A 90 11.54 -12.36 15.72
N SER A 91 10.67 -13.24 16.14
CA SER A 91 10.79 -14.68 16.10
C SER A 91 9.40 -15.28 15.83
N ARG A 92 9.28 -16.60 15.70
CA ARG A 92 7.99 -17.25 15.53
C ARG A 92 7.19 -17.22 16.84
N GLY A 93 5.91 -16.82 16.78
CA GLY A 93 5.03 -16.82 17.95
C GLY A 93 3.88 -15.82 17.86
N THR A 94 3.15 -15.67 18.96
CA THR A 94 1.96 -14.82 19.10
C THR A 94 2.17 -13.63 20.03
N ASN A 95 3.24 -13.64 20.83
CA ASN A 95 3.57 -12.53 21.74
C ASN A 95 3.94 -11.27 20.95
N PRO A 96 3.92 -10.06 21.56
CA PRO A 96 4.48 -8.86 20.96
C PRO A 96 5.89 -9.08 20.45
N SER A 97 6.23 -8.52 19.30
CA SER A 97 7.48 -8.75 18.55
C SER A 97 7.68 -10.17 18.00
N CYS A 98 6.72 -11.08 18.15
CA CYS A 98 6.73 -12.36 17.48
C CYS A 98 5.73 -12.37 16.32
N PHE A 99 5.98 -13.21 15.31
CA PHE A 99 5.17 -13.27 14.10
C PHE A 99 4.75 -14.68 13.75
N THR A 100 3.58 -14.80 13.13
CA THR A 100 3.13 -16.04 12.50
C THR A 100 2.73 -15.77 11.06
N TRP A 101 3.53 -16.24 10.11
CA TRP A 101 3.36 -15.98 8.68
C TRP A 101 3.20 -14.49 8.33
N PRO A 102 4.16 -13.61 8.70
CA PRO A 102 4.11 -12.20 8.31
C PRO A 102 4.17 -12.10 6.78
N ARG A 103 3.36 -11.22 6.18
CA ARG A 103 3.23 -11.11 4.71
C ARG A 103 3.57 -9.74 4.17
N GLY A 104 3.13 -8.68 4.84
CA GLY A 104 3.34 -7.31 4.42
C GLY A 104 4.30 -6.57 5.35
N VAL A 105 5.09 -5.67 4.79
CA VAL A 105 5.94 -4.75 5.53
C VAL A 105 5.90 -3.39 4.86
N ALA A 106 5.86 -2.32 5.66
CA ALA A 106 5.93 -0.94 5.19
C ALA A 106 6.84 -0.11 6.08
N CYS A 107 7.36 0.99 5.51
CA CYS A 107 7.96 2.05 6.32
C CYS A 107 6.84 2.86 6.96
N GLY A 108 6.90 3.01 8.26
CA GLY A 108 6.00 3.84 9.06
C GLY A 108 6.51 5.26 9.23
N PRO A 109 5.81 6.08 10.04
CA PRO A 109 6.30 7.38 10.45
C PRO A 109 7.68 7.26 11.11
N ASP A 110 8.48 8.32 11.03
CA ASP A 110 9.81 8.43 11.67
C ASP A 110 10.76 7.26 11.34
N ASN A 111 10.67 6.74 10.12
CA ASN A 111 11.40 5.54 9.66
C ASN A 111 11.10 4.28 10.48
N GLY A 112 9.95 4.23 11.13
CA GLY A 112 9.46 3.04 11.81
C GLY A 112 9.16 1.90 10.83
N ILE A 113 8.91 0.73 11.37
CA ILE A 113 8.62 -0.48 10.60
C ILE A 113 7.24 -0.98 10.99
N VAL A 114 6.40 -1.24 9.99
CA VAL A 114 5.04 -1.75 10.16
C VAL A 114 4.94 -3.11 9.52
N VAL A 115 4.47 -4.10 10.25
CA VAL A 115 4.40 -5.50 9.80
C VAL A 115 2.98 -6.03 9.86
N ALA A 116 2.52 -6.58 8.75
CA ALA A 116 1.28 -7.35 8.67
C ALA A 116 1.54 -8.79 9.12
N ASP A 117 1.18 -9.08 10.37
CA ASP A 117 1.33 -10.38 11.02
C ASP A 117 0.10 -11.24 10.70
N SER A 118 0.10 -11.84 9.51
CA SER A 118 -1.07 -12.36 8.82
C SER A 118 -1.85 -13.41 9.62
N SER A 119 -1.19 -14.43 10.14
CA SER A 119 -1.88 -15.51 10.87
C SER A 119 -2.13 -15.19 12.34
N ASN A 120 -1.62 -14.09 12.84
CA ASN A 120 -2.00 -13.52 14.13
C ASN A 120 -3.06 -12.41 13.98
N HIS A 121 -3.53 -12.14 12.75
CA HIS A 121 -4.61 -11.21 12.43
C HIS A 121 -4.41 -9.81 13.00
N ARG A 122 -3.16 -9.31 12.99
CA ARG A 122 -2.79 -8.02 13.56
C ARG A 122 -1.74 -7.29 12.75
N ILE A 123 -1.64 -5.99 12.98
CA ILE A 123 -0.53 -5.15 12.57
C ILE A 123 0.36 -4.90 13.79
N GLN A 124 1.66 -5.02 13.63
CA GLN A 124 2.64 -4.63 14.64
C GLN A 124 3.48 -3.46 14.14
N VAL A 125 3.69 -2.48 15.00
CA VAL A 125 4.44 -1.26 14.73
C VAL A 125 5.69 -1.21 15.58
N PHE A 126 6.81 -0.89 14.95
CA PHE A 126 8.14 -0.79 15.56
C PHE A 126 8.75 0.56 15.22
N ASP A 127 9.61 1.06 16.08
CA ASP A 127 10.43 2.23 15.79
C ASP A 127 11.57 1.92 14.81
N SER A 128 12.34 2.94 14.44
CA SER A 128 13.48 2.82 13.52
C SER A 128 14.63 1.94 14.06
N THR A 129 14.64 1.62 15.36
CA THR A 129 15.61 0.74 16.00
C THR A 129 15.10 -0.70 16.13
N GLY A 130 13.85 -0.97 15.70
CA GLY A 130 13.22 -2.28 15.77
C GLY A 130 12.60 -2.60 17.14
N ARG A 131 12.38 -1.62 17.99
CA ARG A 131 11.68 -1.80 19.26
C ARG A 131 10.18 -1.74 19.02
N PHE A 132 9.46 -2.70 19.57
CA PHE A 132 8.01 -2.76 19.55
C PHE A 132 7.41 -1.50 20.18
N GLN A 133 6.42 -0.92 19.49
CA GLN A 133 5.69 0.24 19.96
C GLN A 133 4.26 -0.13 20.37
N PHE A 134 3.50 -0.65 19.45
CA PHE A 134 2.13 -1.10 19.67
C PHE A 134 1.67 -2.06 18.58
N GLU A 135 0.52 -2.65 18.80
CA GLU A 135 -0.18 -3.48 17.81
C GLU A 135 -1.68 -3.17 17.81
N PHE A 136 -2.33 -3.51 16.71
CA PHE A 136 -3.77 -3.38 16.56
C PHE A 136 -4.32 -4.45 15.61
N GLY A 137 -5.61 -4.74 15.77
CA GLY A 137 -6.33 -5.78 15.03
C GLY A 137 -6.46 -7.08 15.81
N SER A 138 -7.47 -7.83 15.45
CA SER A 138 -7.80 -9.15 15.98
C SER A 138 -8.49 -9.97 14.89
N TYR A 139 -8.68 -11.26 15.13
CA TYR A 139 -9.43 -12.10 14.19
C TYR A 139 -10.90 -11.72 14.12
N GLY A 140 -11.42 -11.56 12.90
CA GLY A 140 -12.83 -11.32 12.66
C GLY A 140 -13.13 -10.57 11.37
N SER A 141 -14.39 -10.14 11.22
CA SER A 141 -14.90 -9.41 10.05
C SER A 141 -15.45 -8.01 10.38
N GLY A 142 -15.47 -7.62 11.65
CA GLY A 142 -15.90 -6.31 12.11
C GLY A 142 -14.90 -5.19 11.77
N GLU A 143 -15.21 -3.97 12.19
CA GLU A 143 -14.32 -2.82 12.05
C GLU A 143 -13.07 -3.00 12.93
N GLY A 144 -11.89 -2.88 12.32
CA GLY A 144 -10.61 -3.12 13.00
C GLY A 144 -10.23 -4.59 13.18
N GLU A 145 -11.09 -5.52 12.78
CA GLU A 145 -10.78 -6.95 12.76
C GLU A 145 -10.26 -7.37 11.39
N PHE A 146 -9.48 -8.45 11.35
CA PHE A 146 -8.87 -8.97 10.12
C PHE A 146 -9.08 -10.47 9.98
N ASP A 147 -9.16 -10.95 8.75
CA ASP A 147 -8.96 -12.36 8.45
C ASP A 147 -7.79 -12.54 7.46
N CYS A 148 -6.67 -13.05 7.98
CA CYS A 148 -5.44 -13.30 7.22
C CYS A 148 -5.03 -12.10 6.35
N LEU A 149 -4.83 -10.94 6.95
CA LEU A 149 -4.37 -9.74 6.25
C LEU A 149 -3.10 -10.03 5.42
N ALA A 150 -2.96 -9.35 4.28
CA ALA A 150 -1.85 -9.61 3.36
C ALA A 150 -0.86 -8.45 3.25
N GLY A 151 -1.29 -7.29 2.83
CA GLY A 151 -0.45 -6.12 2.62
C GLY A 151 -0.73 -5.01 3.61
N VAL A 152 0.27 -4.20 3.86
CA VAL A 152 0.16 -2.95 4.62
C VAL A 152 0.96 -1.86 3.93
N THR A 153 0.46 -0.65 3.95
CA THR A 153 1.18 0.57 3.54
C THR A 153 0.84 1.72 4.47
N VAL A 154 1.68 2.74 4.49
CA VAL A 154 1.47 3.94 5.32
C VAL A 154 1.50 5.16 4.42
N ASN A 155 0.49 6.02 4.50
CA ASN A 155 0.45 7.23 3.72
C ASN A 155 1.23 8.38 4.40
N ARG A 156 1.34 9.52 3.72
CA ARG A 156 2.13 10.68 4.19
C ARG A 156 1.65 11.29 5.52
N ILE A 157 0.40 11.08 5.90
CA ILE A 157 -0.16 11.57 7.16
C ILE A 157 -0.15 10.52 8.27
N GLY A 158 0.52 9.38 8.02
CA GLY A 158 0.70 8.33 9.01
C GLY A 158 -0.46 7.33 9.12
N HIS A 159 -1.46 7.36 8.23
CA HIS A 159 -2.53 6.38 8.26
C HIS A 159 -2.04 5.02 7.75
N PHE A 160 -2.40 3.96 8.45
CA PHE A 160 -2.18 2.59 8.02
C PHE A 160 -3.30 2.16 7.07
N ILE A 161 -2.94 1.57 5.94
CA ILE A 161 -3.87 1.08 4.93
C ILE A 161 -3.56 -0.39 4.71
N VAL A 162 -4.54 -1.26 4.97
CA VAL A 162 -4.34 -2.70 5.10
C VAL A 162 -5.26 -3.46 4.16
N SER A 163 -4.71 -4.39 3.38
CA SER A 163 -5.51 -5.35 2.62
C SER A 163 -5.93 -6.52 3.51
N ASP A 164 -7.21 -6.59 3.79
CA ASP A 164 -7.85 -7.62 4.60
C ASP A 164 -8.34 -8.73 3.67
N ARG A 165 -7.46 -9.71 3.47
CA ARG A 165 -7.50 -10.63 2.33
C ARG A 165 -8.77 -11.49 2.29
N TYR A 166 -9.10 -12.18 3.38
CA TYR A 166 -10.26 -13.09 3.39
C TYR A 166 -11.59 -12.37 3.64
N ASN A 167 -11.54 -11.13 4.09
CA ASN A 167 -12.71 -10.26 4.16
C ASN A 167 -12.92 -9.44 2.87
N HIS A 168 -12.08 -9.64 1.85
CA HIS A 168 -12.21 -9.02 0.52
C HIS A 168 -12.33 -7.49 0.56
N ARG A 169 -11.61 -6.83 1.45
CA ARG A 169 -11.70 -5.38 1.69
C ARG A 169 -10.34 -4.73 1.95
N VAL A 170 -10.36 -3.42 1.97
CA VAL A 170 -9.25 -2.59 2.47
C VAL A 170 -9.75 -1.82 3.68
N GLN A 171 -8.98 -1.78 4.73
CA GLN A 171 -9.25 -0.99 5.93
C GLN A 171 -8.20 0.10 6.12
N VAL A 172 -8.63 1.25 6.63
CA VAL A 172 -7.79 2.42 6.91
C VAL A 172 -7.88 2.74 8.39
N PHE A 173 -6.72 2.98 8.99
CA PHE A 173 -6.57 3.30 10.41
C PHE A 173 -5.78 4.60 10.58
N ASP A 174 -6.01 5.32 11.67
CA ASP A 174 -5.19 6.47 12.02
C ASP A 174 -3.79 6.04 12.53
N ALA A 175 -2.95 7.02 12.84
CA ALA A 175 -1.58 6.78 13.32
C ALA A 175 -1.51 6.07 14.68
N SER A 176 -2.62 6.00 15.42
CA SER A 176 -2.72 5.27 16.68
C SER A 176 -3.27 3.84 16.52
N GLY A 177 -3.61 3.43 15.30
CA GLY A 177 -4.21 2.13 15.02
C GLY A 177 -5.73 2.07 15.23
N ARG A 178 -6.43 3.22 15.36
CA ARG A 178 -7.89 3.24 15.44
C ARG A 178 -8.49 3.18 14.05
N PHE A 179 -9.52 2.37 13.90
CA PHE A 179 -10.28 2.26 12.67
C PHE A 179 -10.88 3.59 12.23
N LEU A 180 -10.73 3.90 10.94
CA LEU A 180 -11.32 5.08 10.31
C LEU A 180 -12.40 4.73 9.31
N ARG A 181 -12.10 3.78 8.41
CA ARG A 181 -13.03 3.35 7.36
C ARG A 181 -12.57 2.05 6.71
N ALA A 182 -13.51 1.40 6.04
CA ALA A 182 -13.24 0.29 5.14
C ALA A 182 -13.92 0.52 3.79
N PHE A 183 -13.42 -0.14 2.74
CA PHE A 183 -14.05 -0.18 1.43
C PHE A 183 -13.73 -1.48 0.71
N GLY A 184 -14.60 -1.85 -0.22
CA GLY A 184 -14.55 -3.11 -0.92
C GLY A 184 -15.37 -4.19 -0.22
N ASN A 185 -15.76 -5.17 -1.00
CA ASN A 185 -16.42 -6.41 -0.59
C ASN A 185 -16.15 -7.47 -1.66
N GLU A 186 -16.52 -8.69 -1.41
CA GLU A 186 -16.29 -9.79 -2.35
C GLU A 186 -16.95 -9.56 -3.71
N GLY A 187 -16.21 -9.80 -4.78
CA GLY A 187 -16.73 -9.79 -6.15
C GLY A 187 -15.75 -9.34 -7.22
N ARG A 188 -16.26 -9.21 -8.45
CA ARG A 188 -15.48 -8.91 -9.65
C ARG A 188 -15.76 -7.54 -10.26
N SER A 189 -16.90 -6.93 -9.94
CA SER A 189 -17.28 -5.60 -10.46
C SER A 189 -16.41 -4.49 -9.85
N ASP A 190 -16.56 -3.29 -10.36
CA ASP A 190 -15.86 -2.11 -9.85
C ASP A 190 -16.18 -1.88 -8.37
N GLY A 191 -15.15 -1.54 -7.61
CA GLY A 191 -15.23 -1.33 -6.17
C GLY A 191 -15.26 -2.60 -5.32
N LYS A 192 -15.23 -3.80 -5.95
CA LYS A 192 -15.16 -5.10 -5.28
C LYS A 192 -13.78 -5.71 -5.45
N PHE A 193 -13.40 -6.58 -4.52
CA PHE A 193 -12.13 -7.30 -4.52
C PHE A 193 -12.33 -8.82 -4.43
N SER A 194 -11.32 -9.55 -4.90
CA SER A 194 -11.23 -10.98 -4.68
C SER A 194 -9.83 -11.34 -4.20
N TYR A 195 -9.71 -11.59 -2.89
CA TYR A 195 -8.46 -11.85 -2.20
C TYR A 195 -7.39 -10.77 -2.46
N PRO A 196 -7.64 -9.49 -2.11
CA PRO A 196 -6.68 -8.42 -2.29
C PRO A 196 -5.38 -8.74 -1.54
N TRP A 197 -4.24 -8.45 -2.18
CA TRP A 197 -2.94 -8.87 -1.67
C TRP A 197 -2.02 -7.69 -1.41
N GLY A 198 -1.23 -7.29 -2.42
CA GLY A 198 -0.32 -6.16 -2.32
C GLY A 198 -1.08 -4.84 -2.28
N ILE A 199 -0.57 -3.90 -1.50
CA ILE A 199 -1.14 -2.57 -1.39
C ILE A 199 -0.03 -1.53 -1.30
N ALA A 200 -0.22 -0.41 -1.97
CA ALA A 200 0.69 0.72 -1.93
C ALA A 200 -0.09 2.04 -1.94
N THR A 201 0.56 3.10 -1.53
CA THR A 201 0.03 4.46 -1.64
C THR A 201 1.10 5.39 -2.20
N ASP A 202 0.67 6.39 -2.95
CA ASP A 202 1.55 7.43 -3.47
C ASP A 202 1.54 8.69 -2.60
N ALA A 203 2.32 9.69 -3.04
CA ALA A 203 2.42 10.97 -2.36
C ALA A 203 1.15 11.82 -2.44
N LEU A 204 0.24 11.52 -3.36
CA LEU A 204 -1.05 12.20 -3.55
C LEU A 204 -2.16 11.56 -2.73
N GLY A 205 -1.89 10.39 -2.13
CA GLY A 205 -2.85 9.65 -1.31
C GLY A 205 -3.71 8.66 -2.08
N PHE A 206 -3.40 8.38 -3.35
CA PHE A 206 -4.04 7.29 -4.07
C PHE A 206 -3.62 5.95 -3.50
N ILE A 207 -4.55 5.01 -3.46
CA ILE A 207 -4.34 3.65 -2.96
C ILE A 207 -4.36 2.70 -4.15
N TYR A 208 -3.31 1.93 -4.31
CA TYR A 208 -3.13 0.91 -5.33
C TYR A 208 -3.26 -0.47 -4.68
N VAL A 209 -4.12 -1.31 -5.20
CA VAL A 209 -4.41 -2.64 -4.65
C VAL A 209 -4.20 -3.70 -5.72
N CYS A 210 -3.43 -4.74 -5.40
CA CYS A 210 -3.36 -5.94 -6.24
C CYS A 210 -4.57 -6.83 -5.93
N ASP A 211 -5.56 -6.80 -6.81
CA ASP A 211 -6.78 -7.59 -6.70
C ASP A 211 -6.54 -8.99 -7.32
N LYS A 212 -5.97 -9.88 -6.49
CA LYS A 212 -5.25 -11.08 -6.94
C LYS A 212 -6.07 -12.00 -7.83
N GLU A 213 -7.27 -12.39 -7.40
CA GLU A 213 -8.09 -13.35 -8.14
C GLU A 213 -8.93 -12.70 -9.24
N ASN A 214 -8.96 -11.37 -9.29
CA ASN A 214 -9.56 -10.63 -10.40
C ASN A 214 -8.52 -10.22 -11.46
N HIS A 215 -7.25 -10.55 -11.26
CA HIS A 215 -6.14 -10.28 -12.20
C HIS A 215 -5.99 -8.79 -12.57
N ARG A 216 -6.15 -7.90 -11.62
CA ARG A 216 -6.08 -6.45 -11.82
C ARG A 216 -5.44 -5.72 -10.65
#